data_2ff305c61528aecef52b05d24b32a873
#
_entry.id   2ff305c61528aecef52b05d24b32a873
#
_cell.length_a   1.000
_cell.length_b   1.000
_cell.length_c   1.000
_cell.angle_alpha   90.00
_cell.angle_beta   90.00
_cell.angle_gamma   90.00
#
_symmetry.space_group_name_H-M   'P 1'
#
loop_
_entity.id
_entity.type
_entity.pdbx_description
1 polymer ?
#
loop_
_entity_poly.entity_id
_entity_poly.type
_entity_poly.pdbx_seq_one_letter_code
_entity_poly.pdbx_strand_id
1 'polypeptide(L)'
;MEGVVDLSFEAFNDLDNLPSAAGRGWLAADLSQDDWTVPLGPGAREEVHTMLAAMKRQPLPTLLRRPEQFDIPELAMAYAAARKICDHGIGFAVIDRLPMDDYDITDMVDVYWTLGQLMAPNVAQKWDGTMIYDVTDTGRKYGYGVRGSTTNVELV
;
A
#
# COMPACT_ATOMS: atom_id res chain seq x y z
N MET A 1 7.57 -21.26 34.97
CA MET A 1 7.83 -19.81 34.89
C MET A 1 6.88 -19.23 33.86
N GLU A 2 5.77 -18.68 34.34
CA GLU A 2 4.83 -17.94 33.44
C GLU A 2 5.50 -16.61 33.11
N GLY A 3 5.81 -16.43 31.82
CA GLY A 3 6.30 -15.15 31.32
C GLY A 3 5.14 -14.16 31.34
N VAL A 4 5.18 -13.20 32.26
CA VAL A 4 4.29 -12.03 32.22
C VAL A 4 4.66 -11.24 30.99
N VAL A 5 3.75 -11.21 30.02
CA VAL A 5 3.88 -10.31 28.89
C VAL A 5 3.69 -8.89 29.43
N ASP A 6 4.73 -8.09 29.39
CA ASP A 6 4.64 -6.68 29.74
C ASP A 6 3.80 -5.95 28.69
N LEU A 7 2.58 -5.60 29.08
CA LEU A 7 1.65 -4.82 28.28
C LEU A 7 1.71 -3.32 28.61
N SER A 8 2.77 -2.88 29.31
CA SER A 8 2.98 -1.46 29.54
C SER A 8 3.21 -0.75 28.21
N PHE A 9 2.20 -0.10 27.74
CA PHE A 9 2.26 0.88 26.66
C PHE A 9 2.85 2.16 27.28
N GLU A 10 4.10 2.47 27.01
CA GLU A 10 4.54 3.85 27.17
C GLU A 10 3.72 4.67 26.17
N ALA A 11 2.67 5.31 26.67
CA ALA A 11 1.92 6.27 25.89
C ALA A 11 2.94 7.26 25.31
N PHE A 12 2.93 7.42 23.99
CA PHE A 12 3.70 8.45 23.30
C PHE A 12 3.12 9.80 23.72
N ASN A 13 3.51 10.26 24.90
CA ASN A 13 3.03 11.51 25.50
C ASN A 13 3.81 12.73 25.00
N ASP A 14 4.67 12.55 24.02
CA ASP A 14 5.50 13.61 23.48
C ASP A 14 4.88 14.21 22.22
N LEU A 15 3.65 14.73 22.37
CA LEU A 15 2.99 15.49 21.32
C LEU A 15 3.79 16.74 20.92
N ASP A 16 4.66 17.22 21.81
CA ASP A 16 5.51 18.39 21.56
C ASP A 16 6.74 18.03 20.69
N ASN A 17 7.13 16.77 20.63
CA ASN A 17 8.22 16.25 19.82
C ASN A 17 7.75 15.37 18.63
N LEU A 18 6.47 15.39 18.30
CA LEU A 18 6.06 14.87 17.00
C LEU A 18 6.86 15.60 15.93
N PRO A 19 7.48 14.86 14.97
CA PRO A 19 8.13 15.50 13.85
C PRO A 19 7.18 16.56 13.31
N SER A 20 7.63 17.81 13.31
CA SER A 20 6.84 18.96 12.89
C SER A 20 5.95 18.57 11.73
N ALA A 21 4.63 18.77 11.90
CA ALA A 21 3.67 18.66 10.80
C ALA A 21 3.91 19.75 9.74
N ALA A 22 5.01 20.50 9.85
CA ALA A 22 5.45 21.46 8.87
C ALA A 22 5.64 20.75 7.53
N GLY A 23 4.77 21.05 6.58
CA GLY A 23 4.69 20.40 5.27
C GLY A 23 3.65 19.28 5.16
N ARG A 24 3.01 18.84 6.26
CA ARG A 24 1.93 17.83 6.23
C ARG A 24 0.52 18.43 6.29
N GLY A 25 0.42 19.71 6.69
CA GLY A 25 -0.83 20.46 6.59
C GLY A 25 -0.84 21.22 5.27
N TRP A 26 -1.68 20.81 4.34
CA TRP A 26 -1.81 21.41 3.00
C TRP A 26 -3.29 21.62 2.66
N LEU A 27 -3.54 22.61 1.81
CA LEU A 27 -4.83 22.78 1.14
C LEU A 27 -4.71 22.16 -0.27
N ALA A 28 -5.79 21.61 -0.78
CA ALA A 28 -5.81 21.02 -2.13
C ALA A 28 -5.36 22.01 -3.22
N ALA A 29 -5.56 23.32 -3.00
CA ALA A 29 -5.14 24.38 -3.92
C ALA A 29 -3.62 24.60 -3.93
N ASP A 30 -2.91 24.15 -2.90
CA ASP A 30 -1.46 24.33 -2.76
C ASP A 30 -0.67 23.19 -3.38
N LEU A 31 -1.35 22.12 -3.82
CA LEU A 31 -0.73 20.93 -4.37
C LEU A 31 -0.92 20.82 -5.88
N SER A 32 0.12 20.39 -6.54
CA SER A 32 0.10 19.96 -7.94
C SER A 32 0.16 18.43 -8.03
N GLN A 33 -0.22 17.86 -9.15
CA GLN A 33 -0.14 16.41 -9.36
C GLN A 33 1.29 15.88 -9.20
N ASP A 34 2.29 16.68 -9.54
CA ASP A 34 3.70 16.30 -9.45
C ASP A 34 4.19 16.14 -8.00
N ASP A 35 3.50 16.75 -7.03
CA ASP A 35 3.88 16.66 -5.61
C ASP A 35 3.66 15.27 -5.01
N TRP A 36 2.74 14.49 -5.58
CA TRP A 36 2.41 13.15 -5.07
C TRP A 36 2.54 12.02 -6.06
N THR A 37 2.73 12.30 -7.37
CA THR A 37 2.77 11.25 -8.40
C THR A 37 4.18 10.74 -8.60
N VAL A 38 4.34 9.42 -8.48
CA VAL A 38 5.57 8.71 -8.84
C VAL A 38 5.31 7.96 -10.14
N PRO A 39 5.85 8.41 -11.27
CA PRO A 39 5.62 7.74 -12.54
C PRO A 39 6.37 6.41 -12.62
N LEU A 40 5.71 5.40 -13.21
CA LEU A 40 6.36 4.15 -13.58
C LEU A 40 6.90 4.25 -15.00
N GLY A 41 8.23 4.21 -15.13
CA GLY A 41 8.90 4.16 -16.42
C GLY A 41 8.68 2.84 -17.17
N PRO A 42 9.11 2.78 -18.46
CA PRO A 42 9.00 1.56 -19.24
C PRO A 42 9.70 0.35 -18.62
N GLY A 43 10.85 0.55 -17.99
CA GLY A 43 11.59 -0.51 -17.30
C GLY A 43 10.83 -1.08 -16.11
N ALA A 44 10.22 -0.24 -15.27
CA ALA A 44 9.41 -0.71 -14.15
C ALA A 44 8.19 -1.53 -14.62
N ARG A 45 7.59 -1.15 -15.75
CA ARG A 45 6.49 -1.93 -16.37
C ARG A 45 6.99 -3.28 -16.88
N GLU A 46 8.14 -3.33 -17.53
CA GLU A 46 8.77 -4.57 -17.98
C GLU A 46 9.14 -5.49 -16.81
N GLU A 47 9.58 -4.92 -15.69
CA GLU A 47 9.81 -5.68 -14.46
C GLU A 47 8.54 -6.35 -13.95
N VAL A 48 7.37 -5.70 -14.03
CA VAL A 48 6.07 -6.33 -13.68
C VAL A 48 5.80 -7.54 -14.60
N HIS A 49 6.00 -7.38 -15.91
CA HIS A 49 5.81 -8.48 -16.87
C HIS A 49 6.75 -9.67 -16.57
N THR A 50 8.02 -9.38 -16.33
CA THR A 50 9.04 -10.40 -16.01
C THR A 50 8.74 -11.09 -14.67
N MET A 51 8.34 -10.31 -13.66
CA MET A 51 7.96 -10.83 -12.34
C MET A 51 6.76 -11.77 -12.45
N LEU A 52 5.70 -11.38 -13.15
CA LEU A 52 4.53 -12.23 -13.39
C LEU A 52 4.87 -13.51 -14.15
N ALA A 53 5.71 -13.41 -15.18
CA ALA A 53 6.17 -14.59 -15.89
C ALA A 53 6.95 -15.55 -14.97
N ALA A 54 7.76 -15.03 -14.05
CA ALA A 54 8.44 -15.84 -13.05
C ALA A 54 7.47 -16.46 -12.03
N MET A 55 6.47 -15.71 -11.58
CA MET A 55 5.43 -16.19 -10.68
C MET A 55 4.63 -17.35 -11.28
N LYS A 56 4.32 -17.30 -12.57
CA LYS A 56 3.62 -18.36 -13.30
C LYS A 56 4.47 -19.62 -13.49
N ARG A 57 5.79 -19.46 -13.63
CA ARG A 57 6.72 -20.62 -13.70
C ARG A 57 6.92 -21.30 -12.35
N GLN A 58 6.84 -20.55 -11.27
CA GLN A 58 6.97 -21.06 -9.90
C GLN A 58 5.76 -20.65 -9.07
N PRO A 59 4.66 -21.38 -9.18
CA PRO A 59 3.44 -21.05 -8.45
C PRO A 59 3.66 -21.21 -6.94
N LEU A 60 3.41 -20.12 -6.23
CA LEU A 60 3.43 -20.05 -4.77
C LEU A 60 2.13 -19.39 -4.28
N PRO A 61 1.65 -19.74 -3.10
CA PRO A 61 0.60 -18.97 -2.45
C PRO A 61 1.00 -17.49 -2.33
N THR A 62 0.08 -16.58 -2.60
CA THR A 62 0.31 -15.12 -2.59
C THR A 62 1.06 -14.65 -1.35
N LEU A 63 0.67 -15.13 -0.16
CA LEU A 63 1.25 -14.71 1.12
C LEU A 63 2.73 -15.13 1.31
N LEU A 64 3.22 -16.08 0.52
CA LEU A 64 4.61 -16.53 0.57
C LEU A 64 5.52 -15.80 -0.41
N ARG A 65 4.97 -14.94 -1.25
CA ARG A 65 5.75 -14.16 -2.19
C ARG A 65 6.48 -13.02 -1.49
N ARG A 66 7.74 -12.78 -1.92
CA ARG A 66 8.61 -11.75 -1.40
C ARG A 66 9.28 -10.99 -2.55
N PRO A 67 9.50 -9.66 -2.41
CA PRO A 67 10.18 -8.87 -3.46
C PRO A 67 11.59 -9.39 -3.78
N GLU A 68 12.32 -9.92 -2.79
CA GLU A 68 13.69 -10.43 -2.94
C GLU A 68 13.79 -11.65 -3.87
N GLN A 69 12.66 -12.24 -4.25
CA GLN A 69 12.60 -13.34 -5.22
C GLN A 69 12.74 -12.85 -6.67
N PHE A 70 12.72 -11.52 -6.90
CA PHE A 70 12.65 -10.93 -8.23
C PHE A 70 13.71 -9.84 -8.40
N ASP A 71 14.22 -9.70 -9.61
CA ASP A 71 15.08 -8.58 -9.99
C ASP A 71 14.19 -7.43 -10.49
N ILE A 72 13.94 -6.46 -9.59
CA ILE A 72 12.97 -5.37 -9.79
C ILE A 72 13.53 -4.01 -9.32
N PRO A 73 14.72 -3.60 -9.77
CA PRO A 73 15.37 -2.39 -9.27
C PRO A 73 14.59 -1.11 -9.58
N GLU A 74 13.96 -0.98 -10.74
CA GLU A 74 13.20 0.22 -11.08
C GLU A 74 11.91 0.35 -10.29
N LEU A 75 11.21 -0.76 -10.06
CA LEU A 75 10.06 -0.80 -9.14
C LEU A 75 10.51 -0.46 -7.72
N ALA A 76 11.61 -1.02 -7.24
CA ALA A 76 12.13 -0.71 -5.91
C ALA A 76 12.48 0.79 -5.77
N MET A 77 13.06 1.41 -6.80
CA MET A 77 13.31 2.86 -6.82
C MET A 77 12.02 3.67 -6.79
N ALA A 78 11.01 3.29 -7.55
CA ALA A 78 9.72 3.98 -7.57
C ALA A 78 9.02 3.90 -6.20
N TYR A 79 9.02 2.72 -5.57
CA TYR A 79 8.45 2.54 -4.23
C TYR A 79 9.25 3.29 -3.15
N ALA A 80 10.57 3.35 -3.26
CA ALA A 80 11.41 4.17 -2.37
C ALA A 80 11.11 5.67 -2.52
N ALA A 81 10.88 6.15 -3.74
CA ALA A 81 10.46 7.52 -3.99
C ALA A 81 9.08 7.82 -3.39
N ALA A 82 8.11 6.92 -3.57
CA ALA A 82 6.79 7.04 -2.96
C ALA A 82 6.89 7.07 -1.43
N ARG A 83 7.68 6.19 -0.83
CA ARG A 83 7.92 6.18 0.61
C ARG A 83 8.53 7.49 1.11
N LYS A 84 9.49 8.04 0.38
CA LYS A 84 10.08 9.34 0.73
C LYS A 84 9.04 10.46 0.76
N ILE A 85 8.10 10.49 -0.20
CA ILE A 85 7.00 11.46 -0.23
C ILE A 85 6.08 11.25 0.98
N CYS A 86 5.77 9.99 1.32
CA CYS A 86 4.95 9.67 2.49
C CYS A 86 5.62 10.05 3.81
N ASP A 87 6.91 9.74 3.98
CA ASP A 87 7.63 9.91 5.25
C ASP A 87 8.07 11.35 5.49
N HIS A 88 8.51 12.06 4.43
CA HIS A 88 9.18 13.36 4.52
C HIS A 88 8.51 14.47 3.70
N GLY A 89 7.53 14.13 2.88
CA GLY A 89 6.77 15.08 2.06
C GLY A 89 5.36 15.31 2.59
N ILE A 90 4.42 15.37 1.67
CA ILE A 90 3.01 15.70 1.94
C ILE A 90 2.22 14.60 2.65
N GLY A 91 2.79 13.41 2.86
CA GLY A 91 2.18 12.34 3.64
C GLY A 91 1.41 11.30 2.83
N PHE A 92 1.29 11.47 1.52
CA PHE A 92 0.73 10.47 0.61
C PHE A 92 1.42 10.50 -0.75
N ALA A 93 1.39 9.37 -1.47
CA ALA A 93 1.90 9.27 -2.82
C ALA A 93 0.98 8.39 -3.68
N VAL A 94 0.98 8.65 -4.98
CA VAL A 94 0.29 7.84 -5.98
C VAL A 94 1.34 7.31 -6.95
N ILE A 95 1.49 5.99 -6.99
CA ILE A 95 2.33 5.34 -8.00
C ILE A 95 1.50 5.24 -9.28
N ASP A 96 2.03 5.84 -10.36
CA ASP A 96 1.33 5.88 -11.63
C ASP A 96 1.33 4.49 -12.27
N ARG A 97 0.17 4.00 -12.36
CA ARG A 97 -0.43 2.87 -13.06
C ARG A 97 0.47 1.65 -13.35
N LEU A 98 0.25 0.62 -12.53
CA LEU A 98 0.62 -0.76 -12.88
C LEU A 98 -0.16 -1.20 -14.14
N PRO A 99 0.38 -2.13 -14.96
CA PRO A 99 -0.26 -2.61 -16.20
C PRO A 99 -1.42 -3.58 -15.91
N MET A 100 -2.46 -3.07 -15.20
CA MET A 100 -3.60 -3.87 -14.75
C MET A 100 -4.43 -4.44 -15.90
N ASP A 101 -4.47 -3.72 -17.05
CA ASP A 101 -5.31 -4.08 -18.18
C ASP A 101 -4.73 -5.27 -18.98
N ASP A 102 -3.46 -5.62 -18.74
CA ASP A 102 -2.75 -6.69 -19.46
C ASP A 102 -2.90 -8.06 -18.78
N TYR A 103 -3.48 -8.13 -17.58
CA TYR A 103 -3.49 -9.33 -16.74
C TYR A 103 -4.79 -9.54 -15.99
N ASP A 104 -5.00 -10.80 -15.60
CA ASP A 104 -6.11 -11.15 -14.71
C ASP A 104 -5.93 -10.55 -13.32
N ILE A 105 -7.05 -10.28 -12.65
CA ILE A 105 -7.05 -9.69 -11.31
C ILE A 105 -6.28 -10.54 -10.30
N THR A 106 -6.32 -11.87 -10.45
CA THR A 106 -5.58 -12.79 -9.57
C THR A 106 -4.06 -12.59 -9.70
N ASP A 107 -3.56 -12.43 -10.92
CA ASP A 107 -2.16 -12.12 -11.19
C ASP A 107 -1.76 -10.80 -10.53
N MET A 108 -2.62 -9.80 -10.64
CA MET A 108 -2.35 -8.48 -10.09
C MET A 108 -2.45 -8.42 -8.56
N VAL A 109 -3.23 -9.30 -7.93
CA VAL A 109 -3.21 -9.47 -6.46
C VAL A 109 -1.83 -9.97 -6.00
N ASP A 110 -1.22 -10.90 -6.72
CA ASP A 110 0.14 -11.39 -6.44
C ASP A 110 1.18 -10.27 -6.58
N VAL A 111 1.06 -9.45 -7.64
CA VAL A 111 1.90 -8.26 -7.85
C VAL A 111 1.72 -7.26 -6.71
N TYR A 112 0.48 -6.89 -6.42
CA TYR A 112 0.14 -5.93 -5.36
C TYR A 112 0.69 -6.36 -4.00
N TRP A 113 0.50 -7.64 -3.64
CA TRP A 113 1.04 -8.21 -2.42
C TRP A 113 2.56 -8.11 -2.35
N THR A 114 3.23 -8.44 -3.44
CA THR A 114 4.70 -8.45 -3.51
C THR A 114 5.26 -7.05 -3.42
N LEU A 115 4.74 -6.12 -4.23
CA LEU A 115 5.22 -4.74 -4.29
C LEU A 115 4.88 -3.94 -3.04
N GLY A 116 3.75 -4.23 -2.38
CA GLY A 116 3.38 -3.58 -1.12
C GLY A 116 4.45 -3.75 -0.03
N GLN A 117 5.20 -4.86 -0.04
CA GLN A 117 6.28 -5.13 0.90
C GLN A 117 7.50 -4.21 0.71
N LEU A 118 7.63 -3.56 -0.45
CA LEU A 118 8.66 -2.52 -0.67
C LEU A 118 8.36 -1.24 0.13
N MET A 119 7.10 -1.00 0.50
CA MET A 119 6.73 0.12 1.36
C MET A 119 6.97 -0.20 2.84
N ALA A 120 6.43 -1.32 3.31
CA ALA A 120 6.55 -1.78 4.68
C ALA A 120 6.14 -3.26 4.79
N PRO A 121 6.49 -3.95 5.88
CA PRO A 121 5.98 -5.30 6.14
C PRO A 121 4.45 -5.32 6.15
N ASN A 122 3.87 -6.25 5.39
CA ASN A 122 2.43 -6.42 5.35
C ASN A 122 1.91 -6.96 6.69
N VAL A 123 0.80 -6.40 7.15
CA VAL A 123 0.13 -6.78 8.40
C VAL A 123 -1.29 -7.25 8.15
N ALA A 124 -1.81 -8.06 9.07
CA ALA A 124 -3.20 -8.51 8.98
C ALA A 124 -4.16 -7.31 9.02
N GLN A 125 -5.11 -7.31 8.09
CA GLN A 125 -6.12 -6.24 7.95
C GLN A 125 -7.37 -6.52 8.79
N LYS A 126 -7.54 -7.77 9.23
CA LYS A 126 -8.65 -8.19 10.07
C LYS A 126 -8.13 -9.04 11.23
N TRP A 127 -8.93 -9.10 12.30
CA TRP A 127 -8.62 -9.87 13.50
C TRP A 127 -8.50 -11.39 13.25
N ASP A 128 -9.12 -11.90 12.18
CA ASP A 128 -9.07 -13.30 11.76
C ASP A 128 -7.79 -13.66 10.98
N GLY A 129 -6.86 -12.70 10.82
CA GLY A 129 -5.61 -12.89 10.10
C GLY A 129 -5.70 -12.62 8.59
N THR A 130 -6.84 -12.15 8.08
CA THR A 130 -6.97 -11.78 6.66
C THR A 130 -5.97 -10.69 6.30
N MET A 131 -5.09 -10.96 5.35
CA MET A 131 -4.01 -10.05 4.93
C MET A 131 -4.43 -9.16 3.76
N ILE A 132 -5.21 -9.68 2.83
CA ILE A 132 -5.74 -8.96 1.66
C ILE A 132 -7.25 -9.21 1.60
N TYR A 133 -8.02 -8.19 1.28
CA TYR A 133 -9.44 -8.32 0.99
C TYR A 133 -9.86 -7.28 -0.06
N ASP A 134 -10.87 -7.64 -0.82
CA ASP A 134 -11.40 -6.75 -1.84
C ASP A 134 -12.24 -5.63 -1.22
N VAL A 135 -12.00 -4.41 -1.69
CA VAL A 135 -12.83 -3.25 -1.36
C VAL A 135 -13.69 -2.96 -2.59
N THR A 136 -14.92 -3.42 -2.55
CA THR A 136 -15.89 -3.27 -3.64
C THR A 136 -17.13 -2.56 -3.15
N ASP A 137 -17.88 -1.95 -4.08
CA ASP A 137 -19.21 -1.44 -3.78
C ASP A 137 -20.15 -2.63 -3.48
N THR A 138 -20.58 -2.72 -2.25
CA THR A 138 -21.47 -3.78 -1.79
C THR A 138 -22.95 -3.40 -1.95
N GLY A 139 -23.26 -2.19 -2.45
CA GLY A 139 -24.61 -1.65 -2.55
C GLY A 139 -25.30 -1.42 -1.19
N ARG A 140 -24.58 -1.60 -0.09
CA ARG A 140 -25.13 -1.39 1.25
C ARG A 140 -25.19 0.10 1.58
N LYS A 141 -26.25 0.51 2.30
CA LYS A 141 -26.26 1.86 2.86
C LYS A 141 -25.11 2.03 3.85
N TYR A 142 -24.44 3.18 3.77
CA TYR A 142 -23.44 3.56 4.76
C TYR A 142 -24.10 3.59 6.15
N GLY A 143 -23.43 3.05 7.16
CA GLY A 143 -23.93 3.01 8.52
C GLY A 143 -22.91 2.47 9.51
N TYR A 144 -23.20 2.60 10.79
CA TYR A 144 -22.33 2.10 11.85
C TYR A 144 -22.08 0.60 11.70
N GLY A 145 -20.80 0.21 11.70
CA GLY A 145 -20.38 -1.19 11.54
C GLY A 145 -20.32 -1.69 10.09
N VAL A 146 -20.68 -0.88 9.10
CA VAL A 146 -20.52 -1.21 7.69
C VAL A 146 -19.10 -0.82 7.26
N ARG A 147 -18.28 -1.82 6.95
CA ARG A 147 -16.98 -1.62 6.31
C ARG A 147 -17.11 -2.00 4.85
N GLY A 148 -16.82 -1.07 3.98
CA GLY A 148 -16.84 -1.30 2.54
C GLY A 148 -17.08 0.01 1.79
N SER A 149 -16.80 0.01 0.50
CA SER A 149 -17.12 1.09 -0.40
C SER A 149 -18.61 1.07 -0.73
N THR A 150 -19.22 2.23 -0.84
CA THR A 150 -20.57 2.40 -1.36
C THR A 150 -20.65 3.71 -2.12
N THR A 151 -21.33 3.69 -3.26
CA THR A 151 -21.65 4.91 -4.03
C THR A 151 -22.84 5.67 -3.47
N ASN A 152 -23.54 5.10 -2.47
CA ASN A 152 -24.73 5.69 -1.83
C ASN A 152 -24.35 6.52 -0.60
N VAL A 153 -23.32 7.35 -0.67
CA VAL A 153 -22.97 8.30 0.37
C VAL A 153 -23.66 9.62 0.06
N GLU A 154 -24.73 9.91 0.79
CA GLU A 154 -25.21 11.29 0.90
C GLU A 154 -24.26 12.00 1.86
N LEU A 155 -23.43 12.90 1.34
CA LEU A 155 -22.67 13.84 2.14
C LEU A 155 -23.64 14.87 2.69
N VAL A 156 -23.89 14.82 3.98
CA VAL A 156 -24.68 15.81 4.73
C VAL A 156 -23.78 16.98 5.10
#